data_b5b2cd7b950f419d592cd00d0879a5e0
#
_entry.id   b5b2cd7b950f419d592cd00d0879a5e0
#
_cell.length_a   1.000
_cell.length_b   1.000
_cell.length_c   1.000
_cell.angle_alpha   90.00
_cell.angle_beta   90.00
_cell.angle_gamma   90.00
#
_symmetry.space_group_name_H-M   'P 1'
#
loop_
_entity.id
_entity.type
_entity.pdbx_description
1 polymer ?
#
loop_
_entity_poly.entity_id
_entity_poly.type
_entity_poly.pdbx_seq_one_letter_code
_entity_poly.pdbx_strand_id
1 'polypeptide(L)'
;SIDQILSEDSGYSAEFNRCNFAPITYTDVRGRKQRCYAMTRDGFTALVMGFTGKKAARFKEFYIKRFNEMEHFIGTLISAREQFPKLTAQIRLLHPDAKPYHYSNECDMLNRIVIGMSAKQFREAHGLEKGQSIRPYLRDDQIAMLDLLQTVDIGLLLAVPDYQQRKRQLEWYAMANAGRFGTNRESVALLMEGGLDE
;
A
#
# COMPACT_ATOMS: atom_id res chain seq x y z
N SER A 1 -23.00 26.08 4.06
CA SER A 1 -24.28 25.35 3.80
C SER A 1 -24.23 24.68 2.44
N ILE A 2 -25.15 23.77 2.15
CA ILE A 2 -25.26 23.14 0.82
C ILE A 2 -25.56 24.22 -0.23
N ASP A 3 -26.41 25.18 0.08
CA ASP A 3 -26.72 26.29 -0.84
C ASP A 3 -25.50 27.11 -1.22
N GLN A 4 -24.50 27.25 -0.33
CA GLN A 4 -23.22 27.89 -0.67
C GLN A 4 -22.40 27.06 -1.66
N ILE A 5 -22.40 25.73 -1.54
CA ILE A 5 -21.70 24.84 -2.49
C ILE A 5 -22.39 24.87 -3.85
N LEU A 6 -23.71 24.95 -3.87
CA LEU A 6 -24.51 24.96 -5.10
C LEU A 6 -24.60 26.34 -5.78
N SER A 7 -24.12 27.42 -5.11
CA SER A 7 -24.09 28.76 -5.71
C SER A 7 -23.02 28.87 -6.83
N GLU A 8 -23.28 29.75 -7.79
CA GLU A 8 -22.34 30.01 -8.90
C GLU A 8 -20.98 30.55 -8.40
N ASP A 9 -20.96 31.22 -7.25
CA ASP A 9 -19.75 31.78 -6.64
C ASP A 9 -18.96 30.76 -5.80
N SER A 10 -19.42 29.52 -5.70
CA SER A 10 -18.79 28.49 -4.84
C SER A 10 -17.45 27.98 -5.36
N GLY A 11 -17.17 28.16 -6.64
CA GLY A 11 -15.99 27.59 -7.32
C GLY A 11 -16.13 26.09 -7.67
N TYR A 12 -17.20 25.40 -7.26
CA TYR A 12 -17.48 24.03 -7.68
C TYR A 12 -18.10 24.00 -9.08
N SER A 13 -17.69 23.02 -9.92
CA SER A 13 -18.28 22.87 -11.24
C SER A 13 -19.76 22.44 -11.18
N ALA A 14 -20.54 22.86 -12.15
CA ALA A 14 -21.94 22.42 -12.29
C ALA A 14 -22.08 20.88 -12.40
N GLU A 15 -21.09 20.22 -13.03
CA GLU A 15 -21.02 18.78 -13.12
C GLU A 15 -20.81 18.14 -11.73
N PHE A 16 -19.86 18.65 -10.95
CA PHE A 16 -19.63 18.19 -9.57
C PHE A 16 -20.92 18.31 -8.74
N ASN A 17 -21.58 19.47 -8.79
CA ASN A 17 -22.79 19.72 -8.04
C ASN A 17 -23.92 18.75 -8.45
N ARG A 18 -24.12 18.54 -9.75
CA ARG A 18 -25.15 17.62 -10.27
C ARG A 18 -24.89 16.17 -9.88
N CYS A 19 -23.63 15.71 -9.89
CA CYS A 19 -23.28 14.34 -9.55
C CYS A 19 -23.35 14.06 -8.05
N ASN A 20 -23.20 15.09 -7.22
CA ASN A 20 -23.01 14.89 -5.78
C ASN A 20 -24.16 15.36 -4.91
N PHE A 21 -25.11 16.14 -5.44
CA PHE A 21 -26.26 16.66 -4.68
C PHE A 21 -27.55 16.51 -5.49
N ALA A 22 -28.45 15.69 -5.02
CA ALA A 22 -29.77 15.52 -5.61
C ALA A 22 -30.85 16.15 -4.71
N PRO A 23 -31.63 17.14 -5.20
CA PRO A 23 -32.72 17.72 -4.42
C PRO A 23 -33.83 16.66 -4.21
N ILE A 24 -34.21 16.47 -2.97
CA ILE A 24 -35.30 15.57 -2.58
C ILE A 24 -36.24 16.27 -1.60
N THR A 25 -37.35 15.64 -1.31
CA THR A 25 -38.30 16.11 -0.27
C THR A 25 -38.53 15.01 0.76
N TYR A 26 -38.69 15.40 2.01
CA TYR A 26 -39.14 14.48 3.06
C TYR A 26 -40.35 15.10 3.79
N THR A 27 -41.13 14.28 4.44
CA THR A 27 -42.25 14.73 5.27
C THR A 27 -41.81 14.75 6.72
N ASP A 28 -41.91 15.92 7.36
CA ASP A 28 -41.55 16.09 8.76
C ASP A 28 -42.60 15.43 9.71
N VAL A 29 -42.32 15.38 10.99
CA VAL A 29 -43.20 14.80 12.02
C VAL A 29 -44.56 15.49 12.14
N ARG A 30 -44.69 16.68 11.55
CA ARG A 30 -45.95 17.46 11.49
C ARG A 30 -46.68 17.30 10.15
N GLY A 31 -46.27 16.36 9.29
CA GLY A 31 -46.88 16.10 7.98
C GLY A 31 -46.50 17.11 6.88
N ARG A 32 -45.57 18.01 7.09
CA ARG A 32 -45.17 19.04 6.11
C ARG A 32 -44.04 18.56 5.22
N LYS A 33 -44.14 18.82 3.91
CA LYS A 33 -43.07 18.55 2.95
C LYS A 33 -41.93 19.57 3.13
N GLN A 34 -40.73 19.07 3.38
CA GLN A 34 -39.53 19.86 3.54
C GLN A 34 -38.55 19.51 2.41
N ARG A 35 -37.81 20.54 1.93
CA ARG A 35 -36.71 20.33 0.96
C ARG A 35 -35.45 19.86 1.69
N CYS A 36 -34.78 18.89 1.10
CA CYS A 36 -33.45 18.46 1.52
C CYS A 36 -32.66 17.95 0.31
N TYR A 37 -31.43 17.53 0.55
CA TYR A 37 -30.57 16.97 -0.50
C TYR A 37 -30.13 15.57 -0.09
N ALA A 38 -30.26 14.60 -1.00
CA ALA A 38 -29.43 13.42 -0.97
C ALA A 38 -28.05 13.80 -1.49
N MET A 39 -26.99 13.30 -0.87
CA MET A 39 -25.62 13.58 -1.29
C MET A 39 -24.79 12.30 -1.32
N THR A 40 -23.81 12.27 -2.21
CA THR A 40 -22.81 11.22 -2.24
C THR A 40 -21.79 11.42 -1.13
N ARG A 41 -20.88 10.44 -0.97
CA ARG A 41 -19.70 10.57 -0.08
C ARG A 41 -18.86 11.81 -0.44
N ASP A 42 -18.67 12.08 -1.71
CA ASP A 42 -17.83 13.19 -2.18
C ASP A 42 -18.52 14.54 -1.94
N GLY A 43 -19.84 14.62 -2.13
CA GLY A 43 -20.65 15.77 -1.75
C GLY A 43 -20.61 16.05 -0.24
N PHE A 44 -20.71 14.99 0.58
CA PHE A 44 -20.55 15.10 2.04
C PHE A 44 -19.13 15.59 2.41
N THR A 45 -18.10 15.05 1.77
CA THR A 45 -16.72 15.47 2.02
C THR A 45 -16.51 16.94 1.69
N ALA A 46 -16.98 17.41 0.52
CA ALA A 46 -16.92 18.81 0.13
C ALA A 46 -17.64 19.71 1.13
N LEU A 47 -18.82 19.30 1.61
CA LEU A 47 -19.60 20.02 2.60
C LEU A 47 -18.84 20.14 3.92
N VAL A 48 -18.28 19.04 4.43
CA VAL A 48 -17.56 19.04 5.71
C VAL A 48 -16.23 19.79 5.63
N MET A 49 -15.57 19.79 4.47
CA MET A 49 -14.36 20.61 4.26
C MET A 49 -14.65 22.11 4.38
N GLY A 50 -15.86 22.57 4.11
CA GLY A 50 -16.30 23.94 4.34
C GLY A 50 -16.69 24.26 5.80
N PHE A 51 -16.86 23.25 6.66
CA PHE A 51 -17.24 23.48 8.06
C PHE A 51 -16.06 23.95 8.92
N THR A 52 -16.38 24.67 10.00
CA THR A 52 -15.43 25.14 11.01
C THR A 52 -15.73 24.49 12.37
N GLY A 53 -14.80 24.66 13.31
CA GLY A 53 -14.94 24.16 14.68
C GLY A 53 -14.26 22.79 14.91
N LYS A 54 -14.15 22.42 16.19
CA LYS A 54 -13.33 21.27 16.64
C LYS A 54 -13.71 19.93 16.02
N LYS A 55 -15.00 19.64 15.80
CA LYS A 55 -15.46 18.38 15.17
C LYS A 55 -15.06 18.31 13.70
N ALA A 56 -15.24 19.39 12.96
CA ALA A 56 -14.84 19.48 11.56
C ALA A 56 -13.32 19.40 11.40
N ALA A 57 -12.55 20.04 12.29
CA ALA A 57 -11.09 19.96 12.29
C ALA A 57 -10.60 18.51 12.45
N ARG A 58 -11.16 17.76 13.41
CA ARG A 58 -10.83 16.32 13.59
C ARG A 58 -11.16 15.46 12.37
N PHE A 59 -12.29 15.74 11.72
CA PHE A 59 -12.65 15.03 10.49
C PHE A 59 -11.65 15.33 9.36
N LYS A 60 -11.28 16.61 9.18
CA LYS A 60 -10.29 17.03 8.17
C LYS A 60 -8.93 16.38 8.41
N GLU A 61 -8.46 16.40 9.65
CA GLU A 61 -7.21 15.79 10.06
C GLU A 61 -7.20 14.26 9.77
N PHE A 62 -8.29 13.56 10.16
CA PHE A 62 -8.45 12.15 9.86
C PHE A 62 -8.48 11.88 8.35
N TYR A 63 -9.22 12.69 7.57
CA TYR A 63 -9.31 12.54 6.13
C TYR A 63 -7.95 12.74 5.45
N ILE A 64 -7.20 13.79 5.83
CA ILE A 64 -5.85 14.07 5.32
C ILE A 64 -4.91 12.91 5.65
N LYS A 65 -4.95 12.41 6.89
CA LYS A 65 -4.13 11.26 7.28
C LYS A 65 -4.40 10.04 6.43
N ARG A 66 -5.68 9.69 6.23
CA ARG A 66 -6.08 8.54 5.37
C ARG A 66 -5.72 8.74 3.91
N PHE A 67 -5.83 9.97 3.41
CA PHE A 67 -5.40 10.29 2.04
C PHE A 67 -3.90 10.08 1.86
N ASN A 68 -3.09 10.61 2.77
CA ASN A 68 -1.64 10.46 2.74
C ASN A 68 -1.20 8.98 2.87
N GLU A 69 -1.87 8.20 3.74
CA GLU A 69 -1.65 6.75 3.84
C GLU A 69 -1.93 6.04 2.52
N MET A 70 -3.05 6.36 1.85
CA MET A 70 -3.39 5.78 0.54
C MET A 70 -2.41 6.21 -0.56
N GLU A 71 -2.01 7.48 -0.60
CA GLU A 71 -1.05 8.00 -1.57
C GLU A 71 0.31 7.31 -1.41
N HIS A 72 0.79 7.19 -0.17
CA HIS A 72 2.01 6.46 0.14
C HIS A 72 1.93 4.99 -0.29
N PHE A 73 0.83 4.32 0.06
CA PHE A 73 0.59 2.93 -0.31
C PHE A 73 0.56 2.73 -1.83
N ILE A 74 -0.13 3.59 -2.58
CA ILE A 74 -0.15 3.54 -4.06
C ILE A 74 1.26 3.76 -4.61
N GLY A 75 2.01 4.73 -4.09
CA GLY A 75 3.40 5.00 -4.48
C GLY A 75 4.30 3.77 -4.31
N THR A 76 4.20 3.07 -3.17
CA THR A 76 4.98 1.85 -2.91
C THR A 76 4.60 0.70 -3.84
N LEU A 77 3.31 0.55 -4.18
CA LEU A 77 2.87 -0.47 -5.16
C LEU A 77 3.36 -0.18 -6.58
N ILE A 78 3.40 1.09 -6.98
CA ILE A 78 3.92 1.49 -8.30
C ILE A 78 5.42 1.19 -8.37
N SER A 79 6.20 1.60 -7.36
CA SER A 79 7.64 1.31 -7.29
C SER A 79 7.93 -0.18 -7.40
N ALA A 80 7.18 -1.01 -6.67
CA ALA A 80 7.30 -2.45 -6.73
C ALA A 80 7.02 -3.02 -8.13
N ARG A 81 6.01 -2.48 -8.83
CA ARG A 81 5.69 -2.88 -10.21
C ARG A 81 6.80 -2.53 -11.20
N GLU A 82 7.45 -1.42 -11.03
CA GLU A 82 8.55 -0.98 -11.90
C GLU A 82 9.82 -1.81 -11.70
N GLN A 83 10.09 -2.25 -10.46
CA GLN A 83 11.27 -3.04 -10.15
C GLN A 83 11.16 -4.51 -10.58
N PHE A 84 9.97 -5.09 -10.55
CA PHE A 84 9.78 -6.51 -10.86
C PHE A 84 10.24 -6.93 -12.27
N PRO A 85 9.97 -6.17 -13.36
CA PRO A 85 10.52 -6.49 -14.68
C PRO A 85 12.06 -6.45 -14.72
N LYS A 86 12.68 -5.54 -13.97
CA LYS A 86 14.15 -5.44 -13.88
C LYS A 86 14.73 -6.66 -13.19
N LEU A 87 14.14 -7.08 -12.06
CA LEU A 87 14.53 -8.30 -11.35
C LEU A 87 14.41 -9.53 -12.27
N THR A 88 13.28 -9.69 -12.95
CA THR A 88 13.06 -10.83 -13.85
C THR A 88 14.02 -10.84 -15.03
N ALA A 89 14.42 -9.68 -15.55
CA ALA A 89 15.42 -9.57 -16.60
C ALA A 89 16.79 -10.07 -16.12
N GLN A 90 17.22 -9.69 -14.90
CA GLN A 90 18.49 -10.14 -14.31
C GLN A 90 18.48 -11.65 -14.02
N ILE A 91 17.37 -12.21 -13.55
CA ILE A 91 17.21 -13.65 -13.35
C ILE A 91 17.38 -14.42 -14.68
N ARG A 92 16.85 -13.88 -15.78
CA ARG A 92 17.04 -14.48 -17.13
C ARG A 92 18.48 -14.44 -17.60
N LEU A 93 19.23 -13.36 -17.27
CA LEU A 93 20.65 -13.27 -17.59
C LEU A 93 21.46 -14.28 -16.78
N LEU A 94 21.12 -14.46 -15.50
CA LEU A 94 21.79 -15.47 -14.65
C LEU A 94 21.43 -16.91 -15.08
N HIS A 95 20.21 -17.13 -15.52
CA HIS A 95 19.68 -18.43 -15.92
C HIS A 95 19.10 -18.36 -17.34
N PRO A 96 19.89 -18.64 -18.41
CA PRO A 96 19.40 -18.57 -19.80
C PRO A 96 18.11 -19.41 -20.04
N ASP A 97 17.99 -20.56 -19.37
CA ASP A 97 16.80 -21.41 -19.37
C ASP A 97 15.97 -21.23 -18.10
N ALA A 98 15.71 -19.97 -17.71
CA ALA A 98 15.02 -19.65 -16.47
C ALA A 98 13.63 -20.30 -16.40
N LYS A 99 13.44 -21.13 -15.38
CA LYS A 99 12.18 -21.80 -15.07
C LYS A 99 11.39 -21.03 -13.99
N PRO A 100 10.08 -21.27 -13.86
CA PRO A 100 9.23 -20.54 -12.88
C PRO A 100 9.78 -20.54 -11.45
N TYR A 101 10.45 -21.61 -11.02
CA TYR A 101 11.00 -21.67 -9.67
C TYR A 101 12.19 -20.75 -9.44
N HIS A 102 12.95 -20.37 -10.46
CA HIS A 102 14.04 -19.37 -10.29
C HIS A 102 13.45 -18.02 -9.85
N TYR A 103 12.33 -17.61 -10.46
CA TYR A 103 11.66 -16.37 -10.10
C TYR A 103 11.01 -16.45 -8.72
N SER A 104 10.34 -17.55 -8.41
CA SER A 104 9.70 -17.71 -7.10
C SER A 104 10.71 -17.80 -5.97
N ASN A 105 11.85 -18.47 -6.17
CA ASN A 105 12.89 -18.59 -5.15
C ASN A 105 13.50 -17.22 -4.80
N GLU A 106 13.79 -16.38 -5.79
CA GLU A 106 14.30 -15.01 -5.53
C GLU A 106 13.26 -14.18 -4.78
N CYS A 107 12.01 -14.15 -5.25
CA CYS A 107 10.95 -13.43 -4.56
C CYS A 107 10.70 -13.96 -3.14
N ASP A 108 10.72 -15.28 -2.95
CA ASP A 108 10.52 -15.90 -1.64
C ASP A 108 11.73 -15.69 -0.71
N MET A 109 12.95 -15.56 -1.24
CA MET A 109 14.10 -15.13 -0.46
C MET A 109 13.88 -13.76 0.14
N LEU A 110 13.49 -12.77 -0.68
CA LEU A 110 13.21 -11.42 -0.22
C LEU A 110 12.05 -11.39 0.80
N ASN A 111 10.97 -12.12 0.51
CA ASN A 111 9.85 -12.23 1.44
C ASN A 111 10.26 -12.83 2.78
N ARG A 112 11.06 -13.90 2.80
CA ARG A 112 11.53 -14.51 4.05
C ARG A 112 12.41 -13.57 4.87
N ILE A 113 13.26 -12.78 4.22
CA ILE A 113 14.09 -11.77 4.92
C ILE A 113 13.22 -10.71 5.59
N VAL A 114 12.12 -10.28 4.95
CA VAL A 114 11.32 -9.13 5.44
C VAL A 114 10.16 -9.55 6.33
N ILE A 115 9.47 -10.65 5.98
CA ILE A 115 8.25 -11.09 6.68
C ILE A 115 8.36 -12.49 7.32
N GLY A 116 9.54 -13.13 7.23
CA GLY A 116 9.81 -14.43 7.84
C GLY A 116 9.20 -15.64 7.14
N MET A 117 8.50 -15.45 6.02
CA MET A 117 7.80 -16.54 5.33
C MET A 117 7.71 -16.32 3.82
N SER A 118 7.47 -17.40 3.06
CA SER A 118 7.24 -17.30 1.63
C SER A 118 5.86 -16.70 1.32
N ALA A 119 5.68 -16.23 0.08
CA ALA A 119 4.39 -15.72 -0.38
C ALA A 119 3.28 -16.80 -0.32
N LYS A 120 3.62 -18.08 -0.48
CA LYS A 120 2.68 -19.18 -0.33
C LYS A 120 2.21 -19.31 1.13
N GLN A 121 3.15 -19.39 2.07
CA GLN A 121 2.85 -19.48 3.51
C GLN A 121 2.03 -18.28 3.99
N PHE A 122 2.36 -17.08 3.52
CA PHE A 122 1.60 -15.88 3.85
C PHE A 122 0.15 -15.97 3.37
N ARG A 123 -0.08 -16.40 2.12
CA ARG A 123 -1.43 -16.60 1.59
C ARG A 123 -2.23 -17.61 2.39
N GLU A 124 -1.63 -18.75 2.73
CA GLU A 124 -2.26 -19.81 3.53
C GLU A 124 -2.65 -19.28 4.93
N ALA A 125 -1.76 -18.54 5.59
CA ALA A 125 -2.02 -17.97 6.92
C ALA A 125 -3.12 -16.90 6.92
N HIS A 126 -3.33 -16.19 5.80
CA HIS A 126 -4.30 -15.08 5.69
C HIS A 126 -5.55 -15.44 4.86
N GLY A 127 -5.72 -16.71 4.45
CA GLY A 127 -6.87 -17.15 3.67
C GLY A 127 -6.98 -16.52 2.28
N LEU A 128 -5.83 -16.18 1.65
CA LEU A 128 -5.78 -15.57 0.32
C LEU A 128 -5.76 -16.62 -0.79
N GLU A 129 -6.28 -16.27 -1.95
CA GLU A 129 -6.32 -17.15 -3.11
C GLU A 129 -4.92 -17.41 -3.69
N LYS A 130 -4.76 -18.58 -4.33
CA LYS A 130 -3.52 -18.94 -5.03
C LYS A 130 -3.22 -17.91 -6.14
N GLY A 131 -2.00 -17.36 -6.10
CA GLY A 131 -1.55 -16.34 -7.07
C GLY A 131 -1.91 -14.91 -6.71
N GLN A 132 -2.72 -14.68 -5.69
CA GLN A 132 -3.02 -13.33 -5.19
C GLN A 132 -1.76 -12.65 -4.66
N SER A 133 -1.61 -11.35 -4.97
CA SER A 133 -0.49 -10.55 -4.44
C SER A 133 -0.60 -10.39 -2.93
N ILE A 134 0.50 -10.61 -2.22
CA ILE A 134 0.57 -10.40 -0.77
C ILE A 134 0.85 -8.93 -0.40
N ARG A 135 1.38 -8.12 -1.32
CA ARG A 135 1.78 -6.73 -1.05
C ARG A 135 0.69 -5.84 -0.44
N PRO A 136 -0.59 -5.90 -0.87
CA PRO A 136 -1.67 -5.12 -0.25
C PRO A 136 -1.93 -5.41 1.23
N TYR A 137 -1.42 -6.52 1.73
CA TYR A 137 -1.61 -6.99 3.11
C TYR A 137 -0.38 -6.77 3.99
N LEU A 138 0.70 -6.23 3.42
CA LEU A 138 1.92 -5.90 4.15
C LEU A 138 1.84 -4.50 4.73
N ARG A 139 2.59 -4.25 5.80
CA ARG A 139 2.76 -2.91 6.37
C ARG A 139 3.68 -2.07 5.47
N ASP A 140 3.56 -0.75 5.59
CA ASP A 140 4.35 0.20 4.79
C ASP A 140 5.86 0.01 4.99
N ASP A 141 6.31 -0.27 6.22
CA ASP A 141 7.71 -0.55 6.53
C ASP A 141 8.21 -1.84 5.84
N GLN A 142 7.37 -2.87 5.78
CA GLN A 142 7.69 -4.12 5.08
C GLN A 142 7.75 -3.94 3.56
N ILE A 143 6.83 -3.16 2.99
CA ILE A 143 6.83 -2.85 1.56
C ILE A 143 8.09 -2.05 1.20
N ALA A 144 8.43 -1.02 1.97
CA ALA A 144 9.61 -0.21 1.74
C ALA A 144 10.91 -1.02 1.84
N MET A 145 11.01 -1.95 2.81
CA MET A 145 12.14 -2.85 2.92
C MET A 145 12.23 -3.83 1.75
N LEU A 146 11.10 -4.39 1.29
CA LEU A 146 11.07 -5.27 0.11
C LEU A 146 11.55 -4.55 -1.14
N ASP A 147 11.12 -3.30 -1.37
CA ASP A 147 11.53 -2.50 -2.52
C ASP A 147 13.03 -2.18 -2.48
N LEU A 148 13.53 -1.86 -1.29
CA LEU A 148 14.96 -1.63 -1.08
C LEU A 148 15.78 -2.90 -1.39
N LEU A 149 15.40 -4.03 -0.81
CA LEU A 149 16.12 -5.30 -1.02
C LEU A 149 16.01 -5.78 -2.46
N GLN A 150 14.87 -5.60 -3.11
CA GLN A 150 14.69 -5.92 -4.53
C GLN A 150 15.63 -5.09 -5.42
N THR A 151 15.80 -3.81 -5.11
CA THR A 151 16.73 -2.93 -5.83
C THR A 151 18.18 -3.38 -5.65
N VAL A 152 18.57 -3.75 -4.43
CA VAL A 152 19.91 -4.26 -4.13
C VAL A 152 20.15 -5.60 -4.81
N ASP A 153 19.17 -6.52 -4.77
CA ASP A 153 19.27 -7.84 -5.38
C ASP A 153 19.42 -7.78 -6.90
N ILE A 154 18.72 -6.86 -7.57
CA ILE A 154 18.89 -6.59 -9.00
C ILE A 154 20.38 -6.31 -9.34
N GLY A 155 21.07 -5.55 -8.49
CA GLY A 155 22.50 -5.28 -8.67
C GLY A 155 23.40 -6.47 -8.31
N LEU A 156 23.00 -7.30 -7.37
CA LEU A 156 23.78 -8.42 -6.88
C LEU A 156 23.64 -9.69 -7.74
N LEU A 157 22.55 -9.90 -8.44
CA LEU A 157 22.24 -11.13 -9.16
C LEU A 157 23.39 -11.60 -10.08
N LEU A 158 24.00 -10.70 -10.84
CA LEU A 158 25.11 -11.02 -11.72
C LEU A 158 26.49 -10.91 -11.02
N ALA A 159 26.61 -10.04 -10.02
CA ALA A 159 27.86 -9.84 -9.28
C ALA A 159 28.12 -11.00 -8.29
N VAL A 160 27.07 -11.57 -7.73
CA VAL A 160 27.12 -12.66 -6.73
C VAL A 160 26.15 -13.78 -7.16
N PRO A 161 26.50 -14.62 -8.13
CA PRO A 161 25.63 -15.66 -8.67
C PRO A 161 25.21 -16.71 -7.63
N ASP A 162 26.05 -16.95 -6.62
CA ASP A 162 25.73 -17.90 -5.54
C ASP A 162 24.57 -17.41 -4.69
N TYR A 163 23.48 -18.20 -4.67
CA TYR A 163 22.24 -17.87 -3.96
C TYR A 163 22.45 -17.66 -2.46
N GLN A 164 23.24 -18.54 -1.80
CA GLN A 164 23.43 -18.47 -0.36
C GLN A 164 24.29 -17.25 0.04
N GLN A 165 25.28 -16.94 -0.77
CA GLN A 165 26.12 -15.77 -0.55
C GLN A 165 25.31 -14.48 -0.74
N ARG A 166 24.49 -14.43 -1.78
CA ARG A 166 23.59 -13.28 -2.04
C ARG A 166 22.55 -13.12 -0.91
N LYS A 167 21.94 -14.23 -0.46
CA LYS A 167 21.02 -14.21 0.68
C LYS A 167 21.68 -13.57 1.91
N ARG A 168 22.86 -14.00 2.31
CA ARG A 168 23.58 -13.43 3.46
C ARG A 168 23.86 -11.94 3.31
N GLN A 169 24.20 -11.47 2.11
CA GLN A 169 24.42 -10.04 1.87
C GLN A 169 23.12 -9.23 2.00
N LEU A 170 22.01 -9.74 1.48
CA LEU A 170 20.69 -9.10 1.60
C LEU A 170 20.20 -9.09 3.05
N GLU A 171 20.40 -10.15 3.81
CA GLU A 171 20.11 -10.22 5.25
C GLU A 171 20.90 -9.17 6.01
N TRP A 172 22.22 -9.10 5.78
CA TRP A 172 23.05 -8.06 6.38
C TRP A 172 22.58 -6.65 6.02
N TYR A 173 22.20 -6.44 4.76
CA TYR A 173 21.71 -5.14 4.28
C TYR A 173 20.37 -4.77 4.91
N ALA A 174 19.47 -5.73 5.08
CA ALA A 174 18.20 -5.55 5.78
C ALA A 174 18.42 -5.13 7.25
N MET A 175 19.33 -5.82 7.97
CA MET A 175 19.68 -5.48 9.35
C MET A 175 20.29 -4.07 9.47
N ALA A 176 21.18 -3.71 8.56
CA ALA A 176 21.83 -2.38 8.56
C ALA A 176 20.81 -1.24 8.33
N ASN A 177 19.71 -1.51 7.63
CA ASN A 177 18.68 -0.53 7.28
C ASN A 177 17.41 -0.64 8.14
N ALA A 178 17.29 -1.60 9.04
CA ALA A 178 16.08 -1.82 9.86
C ALA A 178 15.61 -0.56 10.61
N GLY A 179 16.54 0.24 11.13
CA GLY A 179 16.24 1.49 11.83
C GLY A 179 15.67 2.61 10.93
N ARG A 180 15.82 2.54 9.60
CA ARG A 180 15.28 3.56 8.67
C ARG A 180 13.77 3.37 8.44
N PHE A 181 13.27 2.15 8.59
CA PHE A 181 11.89 1.78 8.27
C PHE A 181 11.06 1.48 9.52
N GLY A 182 11.58 1.80 10.72
CA GLY A 182 10.86 1.52 11.97
C GLY A 182 10.79 0.03 12.33
N THR A 183 11.45 -0.83 11.55
CA THR A 183 11.56 -2.26 11.85
C THR A 183 12.56 -2.43 12.99
N ASN A 184 12.13 -3.05 14.10
CA ASN A 184 13.03 -3.30 15.22
C ASN A 184 14.13 -4.28 14.78
N ARG A 185 15.42 -3.92 15.01
CA ARG A 185 16.58 -4.78 14.68
C ARG A 185 16.45 -6.19 15.29
N GLU A 186 15.86 -6.29 16.48
CA GLU A 186 15.61 -7.56 17.14
C GLU A 186 14.61 -8.43 16.40
N SER A 187 13.56 -7.83 15.80
CA SER A 187 12.57 -8.58 15.02
C SER A 187 13.18 -9.17 13.75
N VAL A 188 14.09 -8.45 13.10
CA VAL A 188 14.80 -8.94 11.90
C VAL A 188 15.81 -10.04 12.29
N ALA A 189 16.51 -9.89 13.40
CA ALA A 189 17.45 -10.87 13.91
C ALA A 189 16.76 -12.18 14.29
N LEU A 190 15.63 -12.13 15.01
CA LEU A 190 14.83 -13.29 15.39
C LEU A 190 14.28 -14.06 14.18
N LEU A 191 13.89 -13.36 13.11
CA LEU A 191 13.43 -14.00 11.87
C LEU A 191 14.56 -14.73 11.14
N MET A 192 15.81 -14.28 11.33
CA MET A 192 16.99 -14.93 10.74
C MET A 192 17.47 -16.14 11.53
N GLU A 193 17.36 -16.10 12.86
CA GLU A 193 17.75 -17.23 13.72
C GLU A 193 16.77 -18.40 13.61
N GLY A 194 15.47 -18.14 13.42
CA GLY A 194 14.43 -19.17 13.24
C GLY A 194 14.43 -19.88 11.89
N GLY A 195 15.25 -19.43 10.93
CA GLY A 195 15.37 -20.02 9.59
C GLY A 195 16.55 -21.00 9.41
N LEU A 196 17.26 -21.33 10.49
CA LEU A 196 18.43 -22.23 10.44
C LEU A 196 18.11 -23.70 10.79
N ASP A 197 16.86 -24.03 11.10
CA ASP A 197 16.43 -25.37 11.55
C ASP A 197 15.49 -26.09 10.57
N GLU A 198 15.62 -25.88 9.24
CA GLU A 198 14.98 -26.76 8.24
C GLU A 198 15.86 -26.99 7.02
#